data_32daffd5a3162dae9979212263a3a595
#
_entry.id   32daffd5a3162dae9979212263a3a595
#
_cell.length_a   1.000
_cell.length_b   1.000
_cell.length_c   1.000
_cell.angle_alpha   90.00
_cell.angle_beta   90.00
_cell.angle_gamma   90.00
#
_symmetry.space_group_name_H-M   'P 1'
#
loop_
_entity.id
_entity.type
_entity.pdbx_description
1 polymer ?
#
loop_
_entity_poly.entity_id
_entity_poly.type
_entity_poly.pdbx_seq_one_letter_code
_entity_poly.pdbx_strand_id
1 'polypeptide(L)'
;MNRRQLLLSLSVVPATVALYVASPAAIALDLGGMLGAAAGDIVKAASLTDQDVRAYASQMAGYMDRKASVAPAGSGYAKRLSVLTSGLSEDQGLRLNYKVYVTKEINAFAMADGTIRLYSGLMDIMTDDEIRYVIGHEMGHVKNGHTKQRMQTALAASATQKAVASSGAKHANLADSVLGDMMVKVVRAQHSQGNEREADDYALQFMGRRRYDRKAAVSALEKLAKLSGGGGSNWLSTHPSPTERAARLKTQIV
;
A
#
# COMPACT_ATOMS: atom_id res chain seq x y z
N MET A 1 55.32 -46.33 -45.46
CA MET A 1 54.02 -46.56 -44.80
C MET A 1 53.26 -45.20 -44.77
N ASN A 2 52.33 -45.05 -45.74
CA ASN A 2 51.68 -43.79 -46.05
C ASN A 2 50.32 -43.66 -45.33
N ARG A 3 50.16 -42.61 -44.58
CA ARG A 3 48.83 -42.18 -44.04
C ARG A 3 48.19 -41.23 -45.04
N ARG A 4 47.10 -41.68 -45.65
CA ARG A 4 46.24 -40.83 -46.48
C ARG A 4 45.35 -39.93 -45.54
N GLN A 5 45.50 -38.65 -45.70
CA GLN A 5 44.59 -37.66 -45.12
C GLN A 5 43.28 -37.57 -45.93
N LEU A 6 42.16 -37.77 -45.26
CA LEU A 6 40.85 -37.58 -45.83
C LEU A 6 40.41 -36.14 -45.46
N LEU A 7 40.35 -35.23 -46.42
CA LEU A 7 39.80 -33.89 -46.26
C LEU A 7 38.27 -33.95 -46.39
N LEU A 8 37.56 -33.71 -45.29
CA LEU A 8 36.15 -33.49 -45.30
C LEU A 8 35.91 -31.96 -45.45
N SER A 9 35.39 -31.53 -46.59
CA SER A 9 34.93 -30.17 -46.84
C SER A 9 33.61 -29.93 -46.16
N LEU A 10 33.62 -29.13 -45.07
CA LEU A 10 32.40 -28.55 -44.49
C LEU A 10 31.98 -27.35 -45.32
N SER A 11 30.88 -27.48 -46.04
CA SER A 11 30.16 -26.37 -46.65
C SER A 11 29.41 -25.59 -45.55
N VAL A 12 29.90 -24.40 -45.28
CA VAL A 12 29.20 -23.43 -44.42
C VAL A 12 28.13 -22.74 -45.25
N VAL A 13 26.86 -23.00 -44.95
CA VAL A 13 25.74 -22.27 -45.48
C VAL A 13 25.54 -21.01 -44.60
N PRO A 14 25.60 -19.78 -45.13
CA PRO A 14 25.32 -18.62 -44.34
C PRO A 14 23.81 -18.54 -44.09
N ALA A 15 23.40 -18.68 -42.82
CA ALA A 15 22.05 -18.35 -42.38
C ALA A 15 21.89 -16.84 -42.42
N THR A 16 21.24 -16.32 -43.44
CA THR A 16 20.77 -14.92 -43.48
C THR A 16 19.65 -14.78 -42.47
N VAL A 17 19.95 -14.22 -41.29
CA VAL A 17 18.94 -13.74 -40.36
C VAL A 17 18.32 -12.48 -40.97
N ALA A 18 17.13 -12.61 -41.55
CA ALA A 18 16.34 -11.47 -41.96
C ALA A 18 15.87 -10.74 -40.70
N LEU A 19 16.53 -9.62 -40.34
CA LEU A 19 16.01 -8.67 -39.39
C LEU A 19 14.74 -8.04 -40.00
N TYR A 20 13.60 -8.49 -39.52
CA TYR A 20 12.32 -7.82 -39.82
C TYR A 20 12.30 -6.51 -39.03
N VAL A 21 12.80 -5.43 -39.64
CA VAL A 21 12.67 -4.10 -39.09
C VAL A 21 11.21 -3.68 -39.32
N ALA A 22 10.39 -3.77 -38.29
CA ALA A 22 9.04 -3.24 -38.34
C ALA A 22 9.11 -1.74 -38.68
N SER A 23 8.29 -1.32 -39.65
CA SER A 23 8.31 0.06 -40.13
C SER A 23 7.97 1.02 -38.99
N PRO A 24 8.58 2.24 -38.96
CA PRO A 24 8.33 3.24 -37.91
C PRO A 24 6.84 3.60 -37.72
N ALA A 25 6.06 3.47 -38.79
CA ALA A 25 4.62 3.71 -38.77
C ALA A 25 3.83 2.66 -37.97
N ALA A 26 4.24 1.38 -38.00
CA ALA A 26 3.61 0.33 -37.21
C ALA A 26 3.90 0.49 -35.70
N ILE A 27 5.12 0.92 -35.35
CA ILE A 27 5.51 1.20 -33.96
C ILE A 27 4.76 2.44 -33.43
N ALA A 28 4.59 3.48 -34.27
CA ALA A 28 3.87 4.69 -33.87
C ALA A 28 2.36 4.44 -33.66
N LEU A 29 1.74 3.56 -34.46
CA LEU A 29 0.33 3.16 -34.28
C LEU A 29 0.11 2.34 -33.01
N ASP A 30 1.06 1.45 -32.66
CA ASP A 30 0.99 0.64 -31.46
C ASP A 30 1.19 1.48 -30.18
N LEU A 31 2.14 2.42 -30.21
CA LEU A 31 2.34 3.41 -29.13
C LEU A 31 1.12 4.32 -28.95
N GLY A 32 0.49 4.75 -30.05
CA GLY A 32 -0.73 5.54 -29.99
C GLY A 32 -1.91 4.80 -29.39
N GLY A 33 -2.07 3.52 -29.73
CA GLY A 33 -3.08 2.62 -29.14
C GLY A 33 -2.83 2.39 -27.65
N MET A 34 -1.60 2.14 -27.23
CA MET A 34 -1.22 1.95 -25.82
C MET A 34 -1.40 3.24 -25.00
N LEU A 35 -1.01 4.40 -25.55
CA LEU A 35 -1.22 5.72 -24.90
C LEU A 35 -2.71 6.07 -24.80
N GLY A 36 -3.49 5.79 -25.82
CA GLY A 36 -4.94 6.00 -25.82
C GLY A 36 -5.67 5.12 -24.82
N ALA A 37 -5.28 3.84 -24.70
CA ALA A 37 -5.82 2.92 -23.71
C ALA A 37 -5.45 3.37 -22.29
N ALA A 38 -4.18 3.73 -22.05
CA ALA A 38 -3.72 4.21 -20.74
C ALA A 38 -4.41 5.52 -20.34
N ALA A 39 -4.61 6.45 -21.27
CA ALA A 39 -5.34 7.71 -21.00
C ALA A 39 -6.81 7.45 -20.66
N GLY A 40 -7.49 6.56 -21.39
CA GLY A 40 -8.87 6.14 -21.10
C GLY A 40 -9.01 5.47 -19.74
N ASP A 41 -8.01 4.71 -19.36
CA ASP A 41 -7.97 4.01 -18.09
C ASP A 41 -7.71 4.97 -16.91
N ILE A 42 -6.83 5.95 -17.07
CA ILE A 42 -6.59 7.02 -16.08
C ILE A 42 -7.85 7.86 -15.88
N VAL A 43 -8.54 8.22 -16.96
CA VAL A 43 -9.81 8.98 -16.89
C VAL A 43 -10.90 8.20 -16.14
N LYS A 44 -11.03 6.88 -16.40
CA LYS A 44 -11.99 6.03 -15.67
C LYS A 44 -11.64 5.88 -14.20
N ALA A 45 -10.37 5.72 -13.84
CA ALA A 45 -9.93 5.65 -12.45
C ALA A 45 -10.16 6.98 -11.71
N ALA A 46 -9.96 8.10 -12.39
CA ALA A 46 -10.26 9.44 -11.86
C ALA A 46 -11.78 9.70 -11.72
N SER A 47 -12.63 8.95 -12.43
CA SER A 47 -14.08 9.07 -12.35
C SER A 47 -14.75 8.28 -11.21
N LEU A 48 -13.97 7.48 -10.45
CA LEU A 48 -14.49 6.76 -9.28
C LEU A 48 -14.95 7.76 -8.22
N THR A 49 -16.18 7.62 -7.79
CA THR A 49 -16.70 8.40 -6.68
C THR A 49 -16.08 7.95 -5.34
N ASP A 50 -16.16 8.80 -4.32
CA ASP A 50 -15.72 8.42 -2.97
C ASP A 50 -16.45 7.19 -2.44
N GLN A 51 -17.70 7.00 -2.84
CA GLN A 51 -18.49 5.83 -2.49
C GLN A 51 -17.96 4.56 -3.16
N ASP A 52 -17.58 4.63 -4.44
CA ASP A 52 -16.99 3.50 -5.16
C ASP A 52 -15.66 3.07 -4.52
N VAL A 53 -14.79 4.04 -4.22
CA VAL A 53 -13.49 3.78 -3.58
C VAL A 53 -13.68 3.13 -2.22
N ARG A 54 -14.60 3.63 -1.38
CA ARG A 54 -14.90 3.02 -0.08
C ARG A 54 -15.46 1.61 -0.21
N ALA A 55 -16.34 1.35 -1.18
CA ALA A 55 -16.91 0.03 -1.40
C ALA A 55 -15.83 -0.99 -1.78
N TYR A 56 -14.90 -0.63 -2.67
CA TYR A 56 -13.77 -1.50 -3.01
C TYR A 56 -12.79 -1.68 -1.85
N ALA A 57 -12.52 -0.61 -1.08
CA ALA A 57 -11.71 -0.70 0.13
C ALA A 57 -12.30 -1.68 1.15
N SER A 58 -13.61 -1.64 1.36
CA SER A 58 -14.31 -2.56 2.26
C SER A 58 -14.25 -4.02 1.78
N GLN A 59 -14.40 -4.27 0.46
CA GLN A 59 -14.22 -5.61 -0.09
C GLN A 59 -12.80 -6.13 0.10
N MET A 60 -11.78 -5.28 -0.13
CA MET A 60 -10.37 -5.61 0.12
C MET A 60 -10.11 -5.90 1.59
N ALA A 61 -10.63 -5.07 2.50
CA ALA A 61 -10.50 -5.29 3.94
C ALA A 61 -11.11 -6.63 4.37
N GLY A 62 -12.29 -6.96 3.86
CA GLY A 62 -12.94 -8.25 4.10
C GLY A 62 -12.14 -9.43 3.55
N TYR A 63 -11.53 -9.28 2.36
CA TYR A 63 -10.64 -10.29 1.79
C TYR A 63 -9.41 -10.51 2.68
N MET A 64 -8.75 -9.44 3.11
CA MET A 64 -7.57 -9.52 3.98
C MET A 64 -7.91 -10.14 5.34
N ASP A 65 -9.02 -9.75 5.95
CA ASP A 65 -9.49 -10.32 7.23
C ASP A 65 -9.71 -11.84 7.13
N ARG A 66 -10.18 -12.35 5.98
CA ARG A 66 -10.32 -13.81 5.76
C ARG A 66 -8.98 -14.53 5.57
N LYS A 67 -7.95 -13.83 5.08
CA LYS A 67 -6.61 -14.42 4.82
C LYS A 67 -5.66 -14.27 6.00
N ALA A 68 -5.86 -13.28 6.85
CA ALA A 68 -5.02 -13.01 8.01
C ALA A 68 -5.48 -13.78 9.26
N SER A 69 -4.56 -14.02 10.17
CA SER A 69 -4.88 -14.45 11.52
C SER A 69 -5.35 -13.26 12.34
N VAL A 70 -6.65 -12.99 12.35
CA VAL A 70 -7.23 -11.90 13.15
C VAL A 70 -7.22 -12.27 14.63
N ALA A 71 -6.75 -11.36 15.48
CA ALA A 71 -6.73 -11.57 16.94
C ALA A 71 -8.15 -11.82 17.48
N PRO A 72 -8.41 -12.95 18.17
CA PRO A 72 -9.70 -13.21 18.79
C PRO A 72 -10.08 -12.11 19.80
N ALA A 73 -11.37 -11.80 19.92
CA ALA A 73 -11.88 -10.72 20.78
C ALA A 73 -11.41 -10.81 22.25
N GLY A 74 -11.22 -12.01 22.77
CA GLY A 74 -10.73 -12.24 24.14
C GLY A 74 -9.21 -12.18 24.31
N SER A 75 -8.44 -12.06 23.22
CA SER A 75 -6.96 -12.05 23.27
C SER A 75 -6.41 -10.77 23.88
N GLY A 76 -5.16 -10.82 24.38
CA GLY A 76 -4.46 -9.65 24.90
C GLY A 76 -4.34 -8.52 23.88
N TYR A 77 -4.06 -8.86 22.62
CA TYR A 77 -3.97 -7.87 21.53
C TYR A 77 -5.30 -7.17 21.25
N ALA A 78 -6.40 -7.93 21.16
CA ALA A 78 -7.72 -7.36 20.93
C ALA A 78 -8.18 -6.48 22.10
N LYS A 79 -7.94 -6.91 23.34
CA LYS A 79 -8.23 -6.12 24.55
C LYS A 79 -7.41 -4.83 24.58
N ARG A 80 -6.09 -4.91 24.33
CA ARG A 80 -5.20 -3.73 24.27
C ARG A 80 -5.68 -2.76 23.19
N LEU A 81 -5.97 -3.24 21.97
CA LEU A 81 -6.47 -2.41 20.89
C LEU A 81 -7.79 -1.74 21.27
N SER A 82 -8.72 -2.45 21.87
CA SER A 82 -10.02 -1.91 22.30
C SER A 82 -9.86 -0.74 23.28
N VAL A 83 -8.90 -0.83 24.22
CA VAL A 83 -8.59 0.27 25.15
C VAL A 83 -8.00 1.45 24.38
N LEU A 84 -7.04 1.20 23.46
CA LEU A 84 -6.36 2.26 22.69
C LEU A 84 -7.29 3.00 21.74
N THR A 85 -8.33 2.34 21.23
CA THR A 85 -9.29 2.89 20.27
C THR A 85 -10.64 3.26 20.89
N SER A 86 -10.72 3.27 22.22
CA SER A 86 -11.95 3.66 22.92
C SER A 86 -12.37 5.09 22.54
N GLY A 87 -13.61 5.23 22.06
CA GLY A 87 -14.15 6.51 21.57
C GLY A 87 -13.55 6.98 20.23
N LEU A 88 -12.95 6.07 19.44
CA LEU A 88 -12.38 6.36 18.13
C LEU A 88 -13.11 5.66 16.97
N SER A 89 -14.34 5.17 17.17
CA SER A 89 -15.15 4.64 16.06
C SER A 89 -15.55 5.73 15.06
N GLU A 90 -15.60 6.98 15.52
CA GLU A 90 -15.77 8.18 14.70
C GLU A 90 -14.81 9.27 15.17
N ASP A 91 -14.07 9.88 14.25
CA ASP A 91 -13.23 11.04 14.52
C ASP A 91 -13.20 11.96 13.30
N GLN A 92 -13.56 13.24 13.50
CA GLN A 92 -13.57 14.28 12.45
C GLN A 92 -14.25 13.88 11.12
N GLY A 93 -15.37 13.14 11.21
CA GLY A 93 -16.13 12.65 10.06
C GLY A 93 -15.58 11.37 9.42
N LEU A 94 -14.53 10.78 9.98
CA LEU A 94 -14.07 9.44 9.61
C LEU A 94 -14.83 8.40 10.43
N ARG A 95 -15.41 7.41 9.76
CA ARG A 95 -15.85 6.17 10.40
C ARG A 95 -14.72 5.17 10.37
N LEU A 96 -14.32 4.65 11.53
CA LEU A 96 -13.10 3.88 11.69
C LEU A 96 -13.41 2.49 12.27
N ASN A 97 -12.72 1.48 11.77
CA ASN A 97 -12.78 0.13 12.31
C ASN A 97 -11.38 -0.47 12.44
N TYR A 98 -11.15 -1.18 13.54
CA TYR A 98 -9.83 -1.60 13.95
C TYR A 98 -9.79 -3.11 14.19
N LYS A 99 -8.71 -3.78 13.73
CA LYS A 99 -8.39 -5.15 14.09
C LYS A 99 -6.88 -5.33 14.22
N VAL A 100 -6.47 -6.37 14.94
CA VAL A 100 -5.06 -6.79 14.98
C VAL A 100 -4.90 -8.05 14.14
N TYR A 101 -3.87 -8.06 13.28
CA TYR A 101 -3.39 -9.27 12.62
C TYR A 101 -2.24 -9.88 13.42
N VAL A 102 -2.40 -11.14 13.83
CA VAL A 102 -1.40 -11.84 14.62
C VAL A 102 -0.28 -12.33 13.70
N THR A 103 0.83 -11.62 13.72
CA THR A 103 2.01 -11.88 12.90
C THR A 103 3.25 -11.21 13.53
N LYS A 104 4.44 -11.74 13.25
CA LYS A 104 5.70 -11.12 13.69
C LYS A 104 6.11 -9.89 12.87
N GLU A 105 5.44 -9.65 11.75
CA GLU A 105 5.72 -8.48 10.92
C GLU A 105 5.45 -7.18 11.69
N ILE A 106 6.30 -6.18 11.47
CA ILE A 106 6.14 -4.84 12.03
C ILE A 106 5.48 -3.99 10.97
N ASN A 107 4.15 -3.81 11.09
CA ASN A 107 3.37 -3.05 10.13
C ASN A 107 2.05 -2.54 10.74
N ALA A 108 1.49 -1.52 10.08
CA ALA A 108 0.12 -1.06 10.19
C ALA A 108 -0.29 -0.51 8.82
N PHE A 109 -1.58 -0.43 8.56
CA PHE A 109 -2.09 0.22 7.35
C PHE A 109 -3.53 0.67 7.53
N ALA A 110 -3.92 1.66 6.72
CA ALA A 110 -5.29 2.11 6.59
C ALA A 110 -5.80 1.95 5.16
N MET A 111 -7.12 1.85 5.03
CA MET A 111 -7.85 1.85 3.77
C MET A 111 -8.82 3.03 3.68
N ALA A 112 -9.27 3.35 2.46
CA ALA A 112 -10.10 4.51 2.18
C ALA A 112 -11.51 4.47 2.82
N ASP A 113 -11.95 3.31 3.29
CA ASP A 113 -13.21 3.14 4.02
C ASP A 113 -13.10 3.40 5.53
N GLY A 114 -11.90 3.73 6.03
CA GLY A 114 -11.61 3.91 7.45
C GLY A 114 -11.19 2.62 8.17
N THR A 115 -10.97 1.54 7.43
CA THR A 115 -10.35 0.33 7.97
C THR A 115 -8.91 0.62 8.39
N ILE A 116 -8.56 0.29 9.64
CA ILE A 116 -7.19 0.35 10.18
C ILE A 116 -6.83 -1.04 10.73
N ARG A 117 -5.68 -1.53 10.34
CA ARG A 117 -5.15 -2.83 10.79
C ARG A 117 -3.75 -2.64 11.38
N LEU A 118 -3.59 -3.14 12.60
CA LEU A 118 -2.29 -3.18 13.28
C LEU A 118 -1.78 -4.61 13.28
N TYR A 119 -0.48 -4.78 13.16
CA TYR A 119 0.15 -6.08 13.27
C TYR A 119 0.67 -6.28 14.69
N SER A 120 0.52 -7.49 15.24
CA SER A 120 0.97 -7.78 16.61
C SER A 120 2.46 -7.51 16.81
N GLY A 121 3.30 -7.77 15.80
CA GLY A 121 4.73 -7.46 15.88
C GLY A 121 5.03 -5.96 16.06
N LEU A 122 4.20 -5.06 15.52
CA LEU A 122 4.29 -3.63 15.82
C LEU A 122 3.90 -3.35 17.28
N MET A 123 2.80 -3.97 17.74
CA MET A 123 2.31 -3.76 19.11
C MET A 123 3.28 -4.28 20.17
N ASP A 124 4.05 -5.33 19.86
CA ASP A 124 5.04 -5.93 20.79
C ASP A 124 6.21 -5.00 21.09
N ILE A 125 6.60 -4.14 20.16
CA ILE A 125 7.74 -3.23 20.31
C ILE A 125 7.36 -1.82 20.75
N MET A 126 6.06 -1.48 20.73
CA MET A 126 5.58 -0.12 20.99
C MET A 126 4.83 0.01 22.31
N THR A 127 5.00 1.15 22.96
CA THR A 127 4.16 1.60 24.08
C THR A 127 2.76 1.99 23.58
N ASP A 128 1.82 2.18 24.49
CA ASP A 128 0.44 2.54 24.15
C ASP A 128 0.35 3.87 23.41
N ASP A 129 1.11 4.89 23.83
CA ASP A 129 1.08 6.19 23.16
C ASP A 129 1.81 6.17 21.81
N GLU A 130 2.83 5.32 21.65
CA GLU A 130 3.45 5.09 20.34
C GLU A 130 2.47 4.41 19.36
N ILE A 131 1.66 3.45 19.84
CA ILE A 131 0.60 2.86 19.02
C ILE A 131 -0.48 3.90 18.70
N ARG A 132 -0.85 4.76 19.64
CA ARG A 132 -1.79 5.86 19.38
C ARG A 132 -1.27 6.83 18.32
N TYR A 133 0.04 7.12 18.33
CA TYR A 133 0.65 7.87 17.24
C TYR A 133 0.49 7.16 15.89
N VAL A 134 0.81 5.86 15.81
CA VAL A 134 0.64 5.10 14.56
C VAL A 134 -0.82 5.10 14.11
N ILE A 135 -1.77 4.88 15.02
CA ILE A 135 -3.21 4.98 14.70
C ILE A 135 -3.55 6.36 14.15
N GLY A 136 -3.09 7.43 14.79
CA GLY A 136 -3.31 8.80 14.33
C GLY A 136 -2.69 9.07 12.96
N HIS A 137 -1.53 8.50 12.68
CA HIS A 137 -0.84 8.58 11.38
C HIS A 137 -1.66 7.87 10.27
N GLU A 138 -2.14 6.66 10.53
CA GLU A 138 -3.02 5.94 9.60
C GLU A 138 -4.35 6.69 9.38
N MET A 139 -4.93 7.27 10.43
CA MET A 139 -6.09 8.17 10.30
C MET A 139 -5.78 9.39 9.44
N GLY A 140 -4.58 9.95 9.55
CA GLY A 140 -4.09 11.06 8.72
C GLY A 140 -4.06 10.70 7.24
N HIS A 141 -3.60 9.50 6.88
CA HIS A 141 -3.64 9.02 5.51
C HIS A 141 -5.07 8.89 4.96
N VAL A 142 -6.03 8.45 5.78
CA VAL A 142 -7.45 8.39 5.38
C VAL A 142 -8.01 9.80 5.22
N LYS A 143 -7.79 10.68 6.21
CA LYS A 143 -8.34 12.03 6.26
C LYS A 143 -7.89 12.90 5.09
N ASN A 144 -6.60 12.82 4.74
CA ASN A 144 -6.01 13.60 3.66
C ASN A 144 -6.20 12.95 2.27
N GLY A 145 -6.93 11.82 2.19
CA GLY A 145 -7.24 11.16 0.92
C GLY A 145 -6.09 10.38 0.29
N HIS A 146 -4.98 10.17 1.00
CA HIS A 146 -3.80 9.45 0.48
C HIS A 146 -4.15 7.99 0.14
N THR A 147 -4.94 7.33 0.98
CA THR A 147 -5.42 5.97 0.75
C THR A 147 -6.35 5.88 -0.46
N LYS A 148 -7.19 6.89 -0.67
CA LYS A 148 -8.04 7.02 -1.86
C LYS A 148 -7.19 7.15 -3.12
N GLN A 149 -6.21 8.07 -3.13
CA GLN A 149 -5.32 8.29 -4.27
C GLN A 149 -4.53 7.03 -4.62
N ARG A 150 -3.98 6.32 -3.62
CA ARG A 150 -3.29 5.03 -3.83
C ARG A 150 -4.20 4.00 -4.49
N MET A 151 -5.44 3.91 -4.03
CA MET A 151 -6.42 2.98 -4.59
C MET A 151 -6.78 3.33 -6.03
N GLN A 152 -7.00 4.60 -6.35
CA GLN A 152 -7.24 5.07 -7.70
C GLN A 152 -6.06 4.75 -8.63
N THR A 153 -4.82 5.00 -8.17
CA THR A 153 -3.60 4.65 -8.92
C THR A 153 -3.46 3.15 -9.13
N ALA A 154 -3.73 2.33 -8.11
CA ALA A 154 -3.67 0.89 -8.22
C ALA A 154 -4.73 0.33 -9.17
N LEU A 155 -5.93 0.89 -9.15
CA LEU A 155 -7.00 0.55 -10.09
C LEU A 155 -6.60 0.94 -11.52
N ALA A 156 -6.05 2.13 -11.74
CA ALA A 156 -5.58 2.56 -13.06
C ALA A 156 -4.47 1.65 -13.62
N ALA A 157 -3.57 1.17 -12.77
CA ALA A 157 -2.43 0.33 -13.16
C ALA A 157 -2.76 -1.16 -13.32
N SER A 158 -4.00 -1.60 -13.11
CA SER A 158 -4.33 -3.03 -13.06
C SER A 158 -5.25 -3.50 -14.19
N ALA A 159 -5.05 -4.75 -14.67
CA ALA A 159 -6.02 -5.47 -15.51
C ALA A 159 -7.41 -5.61 -14.83
N THR A 160 -7.48 -5.37 -13.53
CA THR A 160 -8.67 -5.26 -12.69
C THR A 160 -9.64 -4.23 -13.19
N GLN A 161 -9.15 -3.16 -13.79
CA GLN A 161 -9.96 -2.10 -14.37
C GLN A 161 -10.85 -2.62 -15.50
N LYS A 162 -10.35 -3.55 -16.33
CA LYS A 162 -11.17 -4.20 -17.37
C LYS A 162 -12.30 -5.02 -16.76
N ALA A 163 -12.05 -5.71 -15.63
CA ALA A 163 -13.05 -6.50 -14.94
C ALA A 163 -14.13 -5.61 -14.26
N VAL A 164 -13.71 -4.51 -13.62
CA VAL A 164 -14.64 -3.54 -13.02
C VAL A 164 -15.43 -2.77 -14.07
N ALA A 165 -14.77 -2.35 -15.16
CA ALA A 165 -15.40 -1.60 -16.26
C ALA A 165 -16.35 -2.46 -17.10
N SER A 166 -16.07 -3.76 -17.27
CA SER A 166 -16.91 -4.69 -18.05
C SER A 166 -18.14 -5.16 -17.29
N SER A 167 -18.15 -5.08 -15.95
CA SER A 167 -19.30 -5.51 -15.15
C SER A 167 -20.50 -4.57 -15.20
N GLY A 168 -20.33 -3.33 -15.69
CA GLY A 168 -21.41 -2.34 -15.79
C GLY A 168 -22.08 -1.99 -14.45
N ALA A 169 -21.69 -2.63 -13.37
CA ALA A 169 -22.30 -2.54 -12.06
C ALA A 169 -21.46 -1.60 -11.16
N LYS A 170 -22.08 -0.53 -10.71
CA LYS A 170 -21.57 0.23 -9.58
C LYS A 170 -21.49 -0.74 -8.38
N HIS A 171 -20.29 -0.86 -7.78
CA HIS A 171 -20.03 -1.76 -6.63
C HIS A 171 -20.10 -3.26 -6.91
N ALA A 172 -19.70 -3.72 -8.11
CA ALA A 172 -19.58 -5.16 -8.39
C ALA A 172 -18.75 -5.88 -7.33
N ASN A 173 -19.21 -7.08 -6.91
CA ASN A 173 -18.39 -7.94 -6.06
C ASN A 173 -17.19 -8.44 -6.87
N LEU A 174 -15.98 -8.08 -6.42
CA LEU A 174 -14.75 -8.47 -7.07
C LEU A 174 -14.37 -9.91 -6.69
N ALA A 175 -13.85 -10.66 -7.65
CA ALA A 175 -13.30 -11.99 -7.38
C ALA A 175 -12.06 -11.90 -6.46
N ASP A 176 -11.82 -12.94 -5.66
CA ASP A 176 -10.71 -13.00 -4.70
C ASP A 176 -9.32 -12.80 -5.35
N SER A 177 -9.11 -13.25 -6.59
CA SER A 177 -7.87 -13.01 -7.35
C SER A 177 -7.65 -11.53 -7.64
N VAL A 178 -8.71 -10.83 -8.01
CA VAL A 178 -8.70 -9.39 -8.28
C VAL A 178 -8.43 -8.59 -7.00
N LEU A 179 -9.10 -8.97 -5.91
CA LEU A 179 -8.87 -8.35 -4.59
C LEU A 179 -7.44 -8.57 -4.10
N GLY A 180 -6.86 -9.77 -4.34
CA GLY A 180 -5.48 -10.10 -4.01
C GLY A 180 -4.47 -9.22 -4.75
N ASP A 181 -4.63 -9.05 -6.07
CA ASP A 181 -3.77 -8.21 -6.89
C ASP A 181 -3.86 -6.72 -6.48
N MET A 182 -5.06 -6.23 -6.24
CA MET A 182 -5.28 -4.87 -5.75
C MET A 182 -4.64 -4.65 -4.39
N MET A 183 -4.80 -5.61 -3.47
CA MET A 183 -4.21 -5.53 -2.13
C MET A 183 -2.69 -5.35 -2.21
N VAL A 184 -1.99 -6.18 -3.00
CA VAL A 184 -0.53 -6.08 -3.15
C VAL A 184 -0.14 -4.68 -3.65
N LYS A 185 -0.86 -4.13 -4.63
CA LYS A 185 -0.58 -2.82 -5.19
C LYS A 185 -0.90 -1.67 -4.22
N VAL A 186 -2.03 -1.74 -3.52
CA VAL A 186 -2.47 -0.68 -2.59
C VAL A 186 -1.67 -0.70 -1.30
N VAL A 187 -1.53 -1.86 -0.65
CA VAL A 187 -0.88 -1.94 0.67
C VAL A 187 0.63 -1.80 0.58
N ARG A 188 1.26 -2.25 -0.52
CA ARG A 188 2.72 -2.13 -0.71
C ARG A 188 3.17 -0.84 -1.40
N ALA A 189 2.26 -0.02 -1.91
CA ALA A 189 2.65 1.25 -2.52
C ALA A 189 3.23 2.19 -1.46
N GLN A 190 4.36 2.80 -1.78
CA GLN A 190 5.02 3.77 -0.90
C GLN A 190 4.27 5.10 -0.91
N HIS A 191 4.14 5.73 0.26
CA HIS A 191 3.67 7.10 0.37
C HIS A 191 4.77 8.09 -0.03
N SER A 192 4.39 9.23 -0.59
CA SER A 192 5.33 10.32 -0.81
C SER A 192 5.75 10.95 0.53
N GLN A 193 6.92 11.59 0.56
CA GLN A 193 7.35 12.34 1.74
C GLN A 193 6.35 13.45 2.14
N GLY A 194 5.66 14.04 1.17
CA GLY A 194 4.58 15.01 1.42
C GLY A 194 3.44 14.37 2.20
N ASN A 195 2.94 13.22 1.71
CA ASN A 195 1.87 12.48 2.37
C ASN A 195 2.25 12.06 3.81
N GLU A 196 3.52 11.65 4.01
CA GLU A 196 4.03 11.29 5.34
C GLU A 196 4.01 12.48 6.30
N ARG A 197 4.41 13.68 5.83
CA ARG A 197 4.38 14.89 6.64
C ARG A 197 2.95 15.28 7.02
N GLU A 198 2.02 15.23 6.09
CA GLU A 198 0.61 15.52 6.35
C GLU A 198 -0.02 14.52 7.32
N ALA A 199 0.31 13.23 7.20
CA ALA A 199 -0.15 12.19 8.13
C ALA A 199 0.45 12.38 9.54
N ASP A 200 1.73 12.75 9.64
CA ASP A 200 2.38 13.07 10.91
C ASP A 200 1.76 14.29 11.59
N ASP A 201 1.50 15.35 10.84
CA ASP A 201 0.88 16.58 11.36
C ASP A 201 -0.53 16.28 11.89
N TYR A 202 -1.29 15.46 11.17
CA TYR A 202 -2.59 15.00 11.67
C TYR A 202 -2.44 14.18 12.96
N ALA A 203 -1.47 13.25 12.99
CA ALA A 203 -1.22 12.42 14.18
C ALA A 203 -0.86 13.28 15.42
N LEU A 204 0.01 14.28 15.27
CA LEU A 204 0.35 15.19 16.39
C LEU A 204 -0.86 16.00 16.86
N GLN A 205 -1.69 16.48 15.93
CA GLN A 205 -2.94 17.18 16.28
C GLN A 205 -3.91 16.23 16.99
N PHE A 206 -4.07 15.01 16.48
CA PHE A 206 -4.89 13.98 17.11
C PHE A 206 -4.43 13.69 18.54
N MET A 207 -3.13 13.44 18.74
CA MET A 207 -2.57 13.20 20.08
C MET A 207 -2.80 14.38 21.01
N GLY A 208 -2.61 15.60 20.52
CA GLY A 208 -2.87 16.82 21.30
C GLY A 208 -4.34 16.96 21.72
N ARG A 209 -5.30 16.78 20.79
CA ARG A 209 -6.73 16.81 21.08
C ARG A 209 -7.16 15.79 22.13
N ARG A 210 -6.53 14.62 22.10
CA ARG A 210 -6.82 13.49 23.01
C ARG A 210 -5.99 13.51 24.29
N ARG A 211 -5.07 14.48 24.45
CA ARG A 211 -4.15 14.62 25.59
C ARG A 211 -3.24 13.40 25.79
N TYR A 212 -2.83 12.77 24.69
CA TYR A 212 -1.81 11.71 24.68
C TYR A 212 -0.41 12.32 24.68
N ASP A 213 0.59 11.54 25.09
CA ASP A 213 1.98 12.00 25.07
C ASP A 213 2.50 12.14 23.62
N ARG A 214 2.61 13.40 23.16
CA ARG A 214 3.11 13.71 21.81
C ARG A 214 4.58 13.32 21.60
N LYS A 215 5.38 13.16 22.67
CA LYS A 215 6.77 12.70 22.57
C LYS A 215 6.84 11.26 22.06
N ALA A 216 5.79 10.48 22.27
CA ALA A 216 5.67 9.13 21.75
C ALA A 216 5.71 9.07 20.22
N ALA A 217 5.32 10.12 19.50
CA ALA A 217 5.46 10.19 18.04
C ALA A 217 6.92 10.12 17.60
N VAL A 218 7.78 10.83 18.31
CA VAL A 218 9.22 10.83 18.04
C VAL A 218 9.84 9.48 18.40
N SER A 219 9.55 8.95 19.58
CA SER A 219 10.13 7.68 20.03
C SER A 219 9.66 6.50 19.15
N ALA A 220 8.42 6.51 18.65
CA ALA A 220 7.93 5.53 17.69
C ALA A 220 8.75 5.54 16.39
N LEU A 221 8.94 6.72 15.80
CA LEU A 221 9.74 6.87 14.58
C LEU A 221 11.21 6.50 14.80
N GLU A 222 11.82 6.84 15.94
CA GLU A 222 13.18 6.44 16.28
C GLU A 222 13.32 4.92 16.43
N LYS A 223 12.33 4.25 17.02
CA LYS A 223 12.30 2.78 17.09
C LYS A 223 12.22 2.16 15.70
N LEU A 224 11.33 2.67 14.85
CA LEU A 224 11.19 2.19 13.47
C LEU A 224 12.46 2.45 12.65
N ALA A 225 13.12 3.60 12.83
CA ALA A 225 14.38 3.91 12.16
C ALA A 225 15.50 2.90 12.50
N LYS A 226 15.58 2.43 13.75
CA LYS A 226 16.56 1.41 14.16
C LYS A 226 16.36 0.07 13.49
N LEU A 227 15.16 -0.23 12.99
CA LEU A 227 14.84 -1.47 12.29
C LEU A 227 15.21 -1.42 10.81
N SER A 228 15.55 -0.25 10.28
CA SER A 228 15.89 -0.05 8.86
C SER A 228 17.13 -0.83 8.40
N GLY A 229 18.02 -1.20 9.31
CA GLY A 229 19.24 -1.95 9.00
C GLY A 229 19.10 -3.48 8.99
N GLY A 230 17.96 -4.04 9.42
CA GLY A 230 17.81 -5.48 9.69
C GLY A 230 16.76 -6.22 8.85
N GLY A 231 16.15 -5.58 7.85
CA GLY A 231 15.16 -6.25 6.96
C GLY A 231 13.83 -6.64 7.61
N GLY A 232 13.56 -6.19 8.85
CA GLY A 232 12.44 -6.68 9.67
C GLY A 232 11.15 -5.87 9.63
N SER A 233 11.07 -4.76 8.89
CA SER A 233 9.89 -3.90 8.94
C SER A 233 9.31 -3.60 7.56
N ASN A 234 8.15 -4.19 7.26
CA ASN A 234 7.39 -3.85 6.06
C ASN A 234 6.79 -2.44 6.12
N TRP A 235 6.61 -1.87 7.31
CA TRP A 235 6.15 -0.50 7.48
C TRP A 235 7.08 0.52 6.82
N LEU A 236 8.40 0.33 6.94
CA LEU A 236 9.41 1.21 6.34
C LEU A 236 9.37 1.22 4.80
N SER A 237 8.93 0.11 4.19
CA SER A 237 8.80 0.04 2.72
C SER A 237 7.65 0.91 2.19
N THR A 238 6.65 1.18 3.02
CA THR A 238 5.48 1.98 2.67
C THR A 238 5.52 3.40 3.24
N HIS A 239 6.26 3.60 4.37
CA HIS A 239 6.40 4.87 5.10
C HIS A 239 7.87 5.27 5.22
N PRO A 240 8.41 6.00 4.24
CA PRO A 240 9.85 6.32 4.18
C PRO A 240 10.31 7.33 5.24
N SER A 241 11.63 7.43 5.38
CA SER A 241 12.36 8.48 6.10
C SER A 241 11.98 8.66 7.57
N PRO A 242 11.88 7.59 8.40
CA PRO A 242 11.47 7.74 9.80
C PRO A 242 12.45 8.61 10.61
N THR A 243 13.73 8.61 10.29
CA THR A 243 14.74 9.46 10.95
C THR A 243 14.50 10.95 10.72
N GLU A 244 14.25 11.33 9.45
CA GLU A 244 13.97 12.73 9.10
C GLU A 244 12.64 13.20 9.68
N ARG A 245 11.64 12.33 9.67
CA ARG A 245 10.32 12.58 10.25
C ARG A 245 10.43 12.77 11.77
N ALA A 246 11.18 11.93 12.49
CA ALA A 246 11.45 12.09 13.92
C ALA A 246 12.11 13.44 14.22
N ALA A 247 13.14 13.82 13.46
CA ALA A 247 13.82 15.11 13.61
C ALA A 247 12.85 16.29 13.40
N ARG A 248 11.99 16.23 12.37
CA ARG A 248 10.96 17.24 12.12
C ARG A 248 9.96 17.33 13.26
N LEU A 249 9.43 16.20 13.75
CA LEU A 249 8.44 16.20 14.82
C LEU A 249 9.01 16.72 16.16
N LYS A 250 10.29 16.50 16.43
CA LYS A 250 10.97 17.08 17.62
C LYS A 250 10.81 18.60 17.68
N THR A 251 10.87 19.30 16.55
CA THR A 251 10.75 20.76 16.51
C THR A 251 9.32 21.25 16.75
N GLN A 252 8.33 20.37 16.68
CA GLN A 252 6.89 20.72 16.85
C GLN A 252 6.33 20.37 18.24
N ILE A 253 7.12 19.65 19.06
CA ILE A 253 6.65 19.13 20.37
C ILE A 253 7.16 20.01 21.53
N VAL A 254 7.84 21.07 21.23
CA VAL A 254 8.37 22.04 22.23
C VAL A 254 7.25 22.77 22.96
#